data_9728abd29e8f6b27190afce94f910a7f
#
_entry.id   9728abd29e8f6b27190afce94f910a7f
#
_cell.length_a   1.000
_cell.length_b   1.000
_cell.length_c   1.000
_cell.angle_alpha   90.00
_cell.angle_beta   90.00
_cell.angle_gamma   90.00
#
_symmetry.space_group_name_H-M   'P 1'
#
loop_
_entity.id
_entity.type
_entity.pdbx_description
1 polymer ?
#
loop_
_entity_poly.entity_id
_entity_poly.type
_entity_poly.pdbx_seq_one_letter_code
_entity_poly.pdbx_strand_id
1 'polypeptide(L)'
;MKKQKNSGILVLIIIAAISLILGALNFIDIKQPAKIQPVHKEMKLNFNRNKKGYIAKITIEGVIQERNRSYNQEWLISTIKMLKDDPSNKALALFIDTPGGTVYEADEVYLALQNYKTSGKKIYAYQGHIAASGGYYISCAADKIYANRNTLTGSIGVISGSSFDMTELLSKIGIKSKTIHAGKNKNMFNYNEPLTAEQEKIMQGICDSYYEQFVNIVAQNRNMKNAEAKALSDGRIYTAKQALDNGLIDSIDSWENMIADMKKFEFENANLSVEEFSYKKDFTFSDIFMEKAFGTGSSEAFEKFFSESSMKYPAYLADF
;
A
#
# COMPACT_ATOMS: atom_id res chain seq x y z
N MET A 1 -17.42 48.33 -25.47
CA MET A 1 -16.30 47.60 -24.84
C MET A 1 -16.21 47.85 -23.32
N LYS A 2 -17.10 47.32 -22.51
CA LYS A 2 -17.06 47.50 -21.01
C LYS A 2 -17.71 46.39 -20.21
N LYS A 3 -17.67 45.10 -20.65
CA LYS A 3 -18.29 43.98 -19.93
C LYS A 3 -17.33 42.86 -19.48
N GLN A 4 -16.03 42.97 -19.71
CA GLN A 4 -15.07 41.88 -19.46
C GLN A 4 -14.27 42.02 -18.14
N LYS A 5 -14.41 43.15 -17.43
CA LYS A 5 -13.61 43.44 -16.21
C LYS A 5 -14.18 42.86 -14.92
N ASN A 6 -15.45 42.46 -14.90
CA ASN A 6 -16.12 42.02 -13.66
C ASN A 6 -16.10 40.49 -13.39
N SER A 7 -15.84 39.68 -14.44
CA SER A 7 -15.82 38.22 -14.27
C SER A 7 -14.58 37.73 -13.51
N GLY A 8 -13.43 38.35 -13.73
CA GLY A 8 -12.19 38.00 -13.00
C GLY A 8 -12.25 38.36 -11.51
N ILE A 9 -12.86 39.51 -11.20
CA ILE A 9 -13.09 39.90 -9.79
C ILE A 9 -14.08 38.98 -9.10
N LEU A 10 -15.13 38.56 -9.79
CA LEU A 10 -16.11 37.63 -9.26
C LEU A 10 -15.47 36.24 -8.95
N VAL A 11 -14.62 35.74 -9.83
CA VAL A 11 -13.87 34.47 -9.61
C VAL A 11 -12.93 34.60 -8.42
N LEU A 12 -12.21 35.72 -8.28
CA LEU A 12 -11.34 35.96 -7.12
C LEU A 12 -12.11 36.02 -5.80
N ILE A 13 -13.29 36.66 -5.79
CA ILE A 13 -14.17 36.73 -4.62
C ILE A 13 -14.69 35.35 -4.26
N ILE A 14 -15.05 34.52 -5.23
CA ILE A 14 -15.51 33.14 -4.99
C ILE A 14 -14.37 32.30 -4.41
N ILE A 15 -13.16 32.40 -4.96
CA ILE A 15 -11.98 31.69 -4.43
C ILE A 15 -11.66 32.14 -3.00
N ALA A 16 -11.68 33.44 -2.73
CA ALA A 16 -11.47 33.99 -1.39
C ALA A 16 -12.55 33.56 -0.41
N ALA A 17 -13.81 33.51 -0.82
CA ALA A 17 -14.91 33.01 0.01
C ALA A 17 -14.80 31.51 0.32
N ILE A 18 -14.42 30.71 -0.67
CA ILE A 18 -14.15 29.27 -0.48
C ILE A 18 -12.97 29.07 0.46
N SER A 19 -11.88 29.83 0.30
CA SER A 19 -10.72 29.77 1.19
C SER A 19 -11.04 30.17 2.63
N LEU A 20 -11.91 31.18 2.81
CA LEU A 20 -12.39 31.63 4.12
C LEU A 20 -13.29 30.58 4.77
N ILE A 21 -14.17 29.93 4.01
CA ILE A 21 -15.04 28.85 4.50
C ILE A 21 -14.20 27.63 4.88
N LEU A 22 -13.24 27.23 4.07
CA LEU A 22 -12.32 26.12 4.39
C LEU A 22 -11.44 26.44 5.60
N GLY A 23 -10.98 27.69 5.73
CA GLY A 23 -10.25 28.15 6.91
C GLY A 23 -11.10 28.17 8.17
N ALA A 24 -12.35 28.60 8.09
CA ALA A 24 -13.28 28.60 9.21
C ALA A 24 -13.69 27.18 9.66
N LEU A 25 -13.83 26.24 8.71
CA LEU A 25 -14.09 24.84 9.00
C LEU A 25 -12.91 24.18 9.74
N ASN A 26 -11.67 24.49 9.35
CA ASN A 26 -10.47 24.06 10.08
C ASN A 26 -10.38 24.68 11.49
N PHE A 27 -10.88 25.92 11.70
CA PHE A 27 -10.90 26.57 13.02
C PHE A 27 -11.96 26.00 13.97
N ILE A 28 -13.03 25.43 13.43
CA ILE A 28 -14.09 24.79 14.25
C ILE A 28 -13.60 23.45 14.80
N ASP A 29 -12.77 22.71 14.04
CA ASP A 29 -12.18 21.44 14.49
C ASP A 29 -11.05 21.60 15.53
N ILE A 30 -10.35 22.74 15.54
CA ILE A 30 -9.23 23.01 16.49
C ILE A 30 -9.75 23.33 17.91
N LYS A 31 -11.03 23.67 18.10
CA LYS A 31 -11.58 24.03 19.44
C LYS A 31 -12.03 22.85 20.30
N GLN A 32 -12.07 21.66 19.79
CA GLN A 32 -12.09 20.48 20.64
C GLN A 32 -10.68 19.87 20.62
N PRO A 33 -9.95 19.83 21.76
CA PRO A 33 -8.86 18.91 21.85
C PRO A 33 -9.49 17.55 21.59
N ALA A 34 -9.17 16.95 20.44
CA ALA A 34 -9.47 15.56 20.22
C ALA A 34 -8.94 14.86 21.46
N LYS A 35 -9.82 14.43 22.38
CA LYS A 35 -9.48 13.35 23.26
C LYS A 35 -8.97 12.30 22.29
N ILE A 36 -7.67 12.13 22.26
CA ILE A 36 -7.03 10.94 21.72
C ILE A 36 -7.63 9.82 22.55
N GLN A 37 -8.83 9.41 22.17
CA GLN A 37 -9.30 8.11 22.59
C GLN A 37 -8.33 7.17 21.91
N PRO A 38 -7.61 6.35 22.67
CA PRO A 38 -6.82 5.31 22.07
C PRO A 38 -7.76 4.61 21.09
N VAL A 39 -7.32 4.43 19.85
CA VAL A 39 -8.01 3.68 18.78
C VAL A 39 -8.07 2.18 19.15
N HIS A 40 -7.93 1.86 20.41
CA HIS A 40 -8.48 0.68 21.05
C HIS A 40 -9.98 0.90 21.30
N LYS A 41 -10.75 1.17 20.26
CA LYS A 41 -12.08 0.61 20.23
C LYS A 41 -11.79 -0.89 20.17
N GLU A 42 -11.78 -1.52 21.36
CA GLU A 42 -11.79 -2.97 21.45
C GLU A 42 -12.72 -3.43 20.35
N MET A 43 -12.14 -4.07 19.33
CA MET A 43 -12.93 -4.73 18.30
C MET A 43 -13.67 -5.81 19.08
N LYS A 44 -14.89 -5.43 19.59
CA LYS A 44 -15.83 -6.40 20.16
C LYS A 44 -16.29 -7.25 19.00
N LEU A 45 -15.36 -8.10 18.55
CA LEU A 45 -15.69 -9.22 17.73
C LEU A 45 -16.64 -10.06 18.58
N ASN A 46 -17.93 -10.03 18.23
CA ASN A 46 -18.88 -11.03 18.69
C ASN A 46 -18.40 -12.34 18.09
N PHE A 47 -17.37 -12.93 18.72
CA PHE A 47 -16.96 -14.28 18.47
C PHE A 47 -18.13 -15.18 18.90
N ASN A 48 -18.99 -15.48 17.95
CA ASN A 48 -19.76 -16.70 18.02
C ASN A 48 -18.72 -17.82 17.82
N ARG A 49 -18.01 -18.14 18.94
CA ARG A 49 -16.89 -19.08 18.95
C ARG A 49 -17.39 -20.42 18.49
N ASN A 50 -17.31 -20.66 17.19
CA ASN A 50 -17.45 -21.99 16.65
C ASN A 50 -16.37 -22.83 17.31
N LYS A 51 -16.74 -23.79 18.14
CA LYS A 51 -15.82 -24.72 18.86
C LYS A 51 -14.87 -25.47 17.94
N LYS A 52 -15.09 -25.42 16.60
CA LYS A 52 -14.32 -26.12 15.57
C LYS A 52 -13.14 -25.37 15.02
N GLY A 53 -13.02 -24.07 15.30
CA GLY A 53 -11.99 -23.19 14.71
C GLY A 53 -12.39 -22.59 13.35
N TYR A 54 -11.56 -21.67 12.85
CA TYR A 54 -11.82 -20.93 11.61
C TYR A 54 -10.53 -20.60 10.85
N ILE A 55 -10.67 -20.34 9.54
CA ILE A 55 -9.67 -19.73 8.68
C ILE A 55 -9.99 -18.23 8.63
N ALA A 56 -9.02 -17.36 8.96
CA ALA A 56 -9.21 -15.93 8.82
C ALA A 56 -8.91 -15.50 7.39
N LYS A 57 -9.83 -14.75 6.74
CA LYS A 57 -9.59 -14.05 5.50
C LYS A 57 -9.20 -12.61 5.83
N ILE A 58 -8.02 -12.16 5.39
CA ILE A 58 -7.61 -10.75 5.40
C ILE A 58 -7.52 -10.26 3.96
N THR A 59 -8.14 -9.11 3.68
CA THR A 59 -8.02 -8.41 2.39
C THR A 59 -6.99 -7.30 2.51
N ILE A 60 -6.01 -7.28 1.58
CA ILE A 60 -5.00 -6.24 1.40
C ILE A 60 -5.26 -5.60 0.05
N GLU A 61 -5.83 -4.39 0.04
CA GLU A 61 -6.32 -3.72 -1.15
C GLU A 61 -5.82 -2.28 -1.24
N GLY A 62 -5.51 -1.83 -2.47
CA GLY A 62 -5.02 -0.49 -2.75
C GLY A 62 -3.54 -0.30 -2.41
N VAL A 63 -3.07 0.96 -2.40
CA VAL A 63 -1.65 1.28 -2.17
C VAL A 63 -1.26 0.99 -0.72
N ILE A 64 -0.16 0.25 -0.54
CA ILE A 64 0.41 -0.07 0.77
C ILE A 64 1.17 1.16 1.28
N GLN A 65 0.67 1.76 2.35
CA GLN A 65 1.25 2.94 3.00
C GLN A 65 0.73 3.02 4.44
N GLU A 66 1.13 4.03 5.21
CA GLU A 66 0.69 4.15 6.60
C GLU A 66 -0.85 4.09 6.74
N ARG A 67 -1.55 4.87 5.92
CA ARG A 67 -3.03 4.94 5.91
C ARG A 67 -3.57 5.54 4.62
N ASN A 68 -4.64 4.95 4.11
CA ASN A 68 -5.49 5.53 3.08
C ASN A 68 -6.95 5.04 3.24
N ARG A 69 -7.77 5.15 2.19
CA ARG A 69 -9.19 4.79 2.25
C ARG A 69 -9.41 3.27 2.38
N SER A 70 -8.61 2.46 1.68
CA SER A 70 -8.74 0.99 1.63
C SER A 70 -7.72 0.26 2.51
N TYR A 71 -6.67 0.94 2.99
CA TYR A 71 -5.56 0.36 3.70
C TYR A 71 -5.23 1.11 4.99
N ASN A 72 -4.88 0.36 6.05
CA ASN A 72 -4.39 0.91 7.32
C ASN A 72 -3.37 -0.07 7.92
N GLN A 73 -2.13 0.38 8.02
CA GLN A 73 -1.00 -0.41 8.50
C GLN A 73 -1.20 -0.91 9.94
N GLU A 74 -1.55 -0.02 10.85
CA GLU A 74 -1.73 -0.34 12.27
C GLU A 74 -2.84 -1.39 12.47
N TRP A 75 -3.97 -1.21 11.77
CA TRP A 75 -5.07 -2.18 11.79
C TRP A 75 -4.62 -3.55 11.29
N LEU A 76 -3.89 -3.60 10.17
CA LEU A 76 -3.44 -4.85 9.55
C LEU A 76 -2.47 -5.60 10.47
N ILE A 77 -1.44 -4.92 10.97
CA ILE A 77 -0.45 -5.50 11.87
C ILE A 77 -1.09 -5.99 13.17
N SER A 78 -1.97 -5.18 13.79
CA SER A 78 -2.66 -5.56 15.03
C SER A 78 -3.61 -6.73 14.82
N THR A 79 -4.29 -6.81 13.65
CA THR A 79 -5.16 -7.94 13.28
C THR A 79 -4.34 -9.22 13.12
N ILE A 80 -3.23 -9.18 12.39
CA ILE A 80 -2.34 -10.35 12.23
C ILE A 80 -1.84 -10.84 13.60
N LYS A 81 -1.43 -9.93 14.48
CA LYS A 81 -0.98 -10.26 15.85
C LYS A 81 -2.10 -10.91 16.67
N MET A 82 -3.29 -10.33 16.66
CA MET A 82 -4.46 -10.88 17.34
C MET A 82 -4.77 -12.28 16.85
N LEU A 83 -4.77 -12.52 15.54
CA LEU A 83 -5.01 -13.83 14.93
C LEU A 83 -3.92 -14.85 15.27
N LYS A 84 -2.68 -14.42 15.43
CA LYS A 84 -1.59 -15.27 15.90
C LYS A 84 -1.91 -15.84 17.28
N ASP A 85 -2.39 -14.98 18.19
CA ASP A 85 -2.64 -15.33 19.59
C ASP A 85 -4.00 -16.03 19.81
N ASP A 86 -4.92 -16.01 18.83
CA ASP A 86 -6.23 -16.68 18.93
C ASP A 86 -6.10 -18.18 18.67
N PRO A 87 -6.35 -19.07 19.65
CA PRO A 87 -6.29 -20.53 19.48
C PRO A 87 -7.39 -21.06 18.56
N SER A 88 -8.48 -20.31 18.35
CA SER A 88 -9.57 -20.68 17.44
C SER A 88 -9.24 -20.38 15.98
N ASN A 89 -8.35 -19.41 15.71
CA ASN A 89 -7.81 -19.21 14.38
C ASN A 89 -6.85 -20.36 14.03
N LYS A 90 -7.09 -21.03 12.90
CA LYS A 90 -6.29 -22.19 12.44
C LYS A 90 -5.35 -21.84 11.31
N ALA A 91 -5.71 -20.89 10.47
CA ALA A 91 -4.91 -20.46 9.33
C ALA A 91 -5.30 -19.05 8.89
N LEU A 92 -4.47 -18.49 8.02
CA LEU A 92 -4.68 -17.19 7.41
C LEU A 92 -4.74 -17.33 5.88
N ALA A 93 -5.82 -16.85 5.29
CA ALA A 93 -6.00 -16.72 3.86
C ALA A 93 -5.96 -15.23 3.49
N LEU A 94 -4.91 -14.81 2.79
CA LEU A 94 -4.73 -13.43 2.32
C LEU A 94 -5.39 -13.27 0.96
N PHE A 95 -6.23 -12.26 0.80
CA PHE A 95 -6.66 -11.77 -0.51
C PHE A 95 -5.89 -10.50 -0.81
N ILE A 96 -5.03 -10.52 -1.84
CA ILE A 96 -4.09 -9.45 -2.15
C ILE A 96 -4.47 -8.84 -3.49
N ASP A 97 -4.86 -7.57 -3.50
CA ASP A 97 -5.23 -6.80 -4.69
C ASP A 97 -4.63 -5.38 -4.60
N THR A 98 -3.34 -5.28 -4.89
CA THR A 98 -2.54 -4.07 -4.67
C THR A 98 -1.45 -3.90 -5.72
N PRO A 99 -1.18 -2.67 -6.19
CA PRO A 99 -0.01 -2.36 -7.01
C PRO A 99 1.31 -2.33 -6.20
N GLY A 100 1.23 -2.45 -4.87
CA GLY A 100 2.35 -2.28 -3.95
C GLY A 100 2.28 -0.99 -3.16
N GLY A 101 3.42 -0.45 -2.75
CA GLY A 101 3.51 0.77 -1.96
C GLY A 101 4.89 1.00 -1.37
N THR A 102 4.96 1.61 -0.20
CA THR A 102 6.22 1.94 0.46
C THR A 102 6.95 0.70 0.95
N VAL A 103 8.28 0.75 0.89
CA VAL A 103 9.17 -0.36 1.29
C VAL A 103 8.95 -0.74 2.74
N TYR A 104 8.89 0.26 3.63
CA TYR A 104 8.77 0.06 5.07
C TYR A 104 7.49 -0.67 5.44
N GLU A 105 6.34 -0.20 4.95
CA GLU A 105 5.04 -0.80 5.27
C GLU A 105 4.90 -2.21 4.69
N ALA A 106 5.42 -2.45 3.49
CA ALA A 106 5.41 -3.79 2.88
C ALA A 106 6.26 -4.79 3.70
N ASP A 107 7.44 -4.36 4.15
CA ASP A 107 8.33 -5.19 4.97
C ASP A 107 7.75 -5.46 6.37
N GLU A 108 7.16 -4.47 7.03
CA GLU A 108 6.50 -4.64 8.33
C GLU A 108 5.36 -5.69 8.25
N VAL A 109 4.57 -5.69 7.16
CA VAL A 109 3.53 -6.71 6.95
C VAL A 109 4.16 -8.08 6.74
N TYR A 110 5.21 -8.17 5.91
CA TYR A 110 5.95 -9.42 5.70
C TYR A 110 6.48 -9.98 7.02
N LEU A 111 7.12 -9.16 7.84
CA LEU A 111 7.65 -9.54 9.15
C LEU A 111 6.53 -9.98 10.13
N ALA A 112 5.40 -9.28 10.13
CA ALA A 112 4.23 -9.67 10.93
C ALA A 112 3.69 -11.04 10.53
N LEU A 113 3.63 -11.33 9.22
CA LEU A 113 3.22 -12.63 8.69
C LEU A 113 4.24 -13.73 9.02
N GLN A 114 5.54 -13.46 8.92
CA GLN A 114 6.57 -14.39 9.37
C GLN A 114 6.44 -14.70 10.86
N ASN A 115 6.17 -13.67 11.67
CA ASN A 115 5.90 -13.85 13.10
C ASN A 115 4.61 -14.65 13.35
N TYR A 116 3.57 -14.46 12.54
CA TYR A 116 2.35 -15.29 12.60
C TYR A 116 2.67 -16.76 12.36
N LYS A 117 3.52 -17.10 11.38
CA LYS A 117 3.94 -18.49 11.09
C LYS A 117 4.68 -19.16 12.25
N THR A 118 5.29 -18.41 13.18
CA THR A 118 5.94 -19.00 14.37
C THR A 118 4.95 -19.69 15.32
N SER A 119 3.64 -19.43 15.18
CA SER A 119 2.58 -20.17 15.89
C SER A 119 2.25 -21.55 15.29
N GLY A 120 2.93 -21.95 14.21
CA GLY A 120 2.68 -23.20 13.48
C GLY A 120 1.48 -23.14 12.52
N LYS A 121 0.81 -22.00 12.42
CA LYS A 121 -0.35 -21.81 11.54
C LYS A 121 0.10 -21.50 10.12
N LYS A 122 -0.70 -21.94 9.13
CA LYS A 122 -0.40 -21.79 7.71
C LYS A 122 -0.97 -20.50 7.14
N ILE A 123 -0.31 -19.99 6.11
CA ILE A 123 -0.73 -18.80 5.34
C ILE A 123 -0.85 -19.21 3.88
N TYR A 124 -2.01 -18.99 3.27
CA TYR A 124 -2.20 -19.07 1.82
C TYR A 124 -2.51 -17.66 1.29
N ALA A 125 -1.90 -17.26 0.18
CA ALA A 125 -2.17 -16.00 -0.48
C ALA A 125 -2.91 -16.26 -1.80
N TYR A 126 -3.95 -15.48 -2.05
CA TYR A 126 -4.65 -15.39 -3.32
C TYR A 126 -4.45 -14.00 -3.90
N GLN A 127 -3.91 -13.95 -5.10
CA GLN A 127 -3.68 -12.73 -5.85
C GLN A 127 -4.92 -12.41 -6.70
N GLY A 128 -5.50 -11.21 -6.48
CA GLY A 128 -6.67 -10.68 -7.18
C GLY A 128 -6.34 -10.16 -8.57
N HIS A 129 -6.81 -8.97 -8.91
CA HIS A 129 -6.53 -8.35 -10.21
C HIS A 129 -5.03 -8.09 -10.38
N ILE A 130 -4.42 -7.56 -9.32
CA ILE A 130 -3.00 -7.24 -9.28
C ILE A 130 -2.42 -7.56 -7.90
N ALA A 131 -1.24 -8.18 -7.88
CA ALA A 131 -0.43 -8.33 -6.68
C ALA A 131 1.02 -8.09 -7.06
N ALA A 132 1.35 -6.82 -7.27
CA ALA A 132 2.63 -6.41 -7.81
C ALA A 132 3.51 -5.71 -6.76
N SER A 133 4.81 -5.75 -6.96
CA SER A 133 5.78 -5.03 -6.14
C SER A 133 5.62 -5.33 -4.63
N GLY A 134 5.27 -4.38 -3.77
CA GLY A 134 4.97 -4.63 -2.36
C GLY A 134 3.90 -5.69 -2.13
N GLY A 135 2.93 -5.85 -3.05
CA GLY A 135 1.92 -6.92 -3.00
C GLY A 135 2.53 -8.31 -3.21
N TYR A 136 3.46 -8.43 -4.15
CA TYR A 136 4.20 -9.66 -4.35
C TYR A 136 5.18 -9.94 -3.19
N TYR A 137 5.83 -8.90 -2.67
CA TYR A 137 6.67 -8.98 -1.48
C TYR A 137 5.94 -9.62 -0.29
N ILE A 138 4.74 -9.13 0.00
CA ILE A 138 3.87 -9.67 1.05
C ILE A 138 3.42 -11.10 0.72
N SER A 139 3.06 -11.38 -0.55
CA SER A 139 2.68 -12.72 -1.00
C SER A 139 3.77 -13.76 -0.71
N CYS A 140 5.05 -13.38 -0.77
CA CYS A 140 6.17 -14.26 -0.46
C CYS A 140 6.16 -14.78 0.99
N ALA A 141 5.44 -14.17 1.92
CA ALA A 141 5.30 -14.69 3.28
C ALA A 141 4.41 -15.95 3.36
N ALA A 142 3.59 -16.21 2.34
CA ALA A 142 2.65 -17.33 2.33
C ALA A 142 3.36 -18.68 2.08
N ASP A 143 2.74 -19.75 2.59
CA ASP A 143 3.17 -21.15 2.32
C ASP A 143 2.78 -21.58 0.90
N LYS A 144 1.69 -21.01 0.35
CA LYS A 144 1.21 -21.21 -1.01
C LYS A 144 0.68 -19.88 -1.57
N ILE A 145 0.98 -19.64 -2.85
CA ILE A 145 0.50 -18.47 -3.60
C ILE A 145 -0.36 -18.94 -4.77
N TYR A 146 -1.63 -18.55 -4.75
CA TYR A 146 -2.60 -18.77 -5.82
C TYR A 146 -2.88 -17.46 -6.53
N ALA A 147 -3.26 -17.54 -7.80
CA ALA A 147 -3.65 -16.37 -8.58
C ALA A 147 -4.85 -16.69 -9.48
N ASN A 148 -5.67 -15.66 -9.78
CA ASN A 148 -6.61 -15.77 -10.88
C ASN A 148 -5.83 -15.85 -12.21
N ARG A 149 -6.40 -16.50 -13.22
CA ARG A 149 -5.76 -16.63 -14.55
C ARG A 149 -5.42 -15.30 -15.23
N ASN A 150 -6.11 -14.23 -14.83
CA ASN A 150 -5.92 -12.88 -15.37
C ASN A 150 -5.15 -11.95 -14.43
N THR A 151 -4.62 -12.47 -13.33
CA THR A 151 -3.81 -11.70 -12.39
C THR A 151 -2.56 -11.17 -13.05
N LEU A 152 -2.20 -9.94 -12.71
CA LEU A 152 -0.89 -9.35 -12.95
C LEU A 152 -0.09 -9.37 -11.65
N THR A 153 1.18 -9.82 -11.71
CA THR A 153 2.03 -9.95 -10.52
C THR A 153 3.49 -9.65 -10.83
N GLY A 154 4.38 -9.81 -9.86
CA GLY A 154 5.80 -9.51 -10.03
C GLY A 154 6.11 -8.05 -9.74
N SER A 155 6.63 -7.30 -10.73
CA SER A 155 7.17 -5.94 -10.50
C SER A 155 8.18 -5.94 -9.33
N ILE A 156 9.08 -6.92 -9.35
CA ILE A 156 10.10 -7.10 -8.30
C ILE A 156 11.19 -6.07 -8.56
N GLY A 157 11.11 -4.95 -7.85
CA GLY A 157 11.98 -3.81 -8.04
C GLY A 157 11.72 -2.71 -7.03
N VAL A 158 12.55 -1.65 -7.04
CA VAL A 158 12.47 -0.50 -6.13
C VAL A 158 12.65 0.79 -6.92
N ILE A 159 11.84 1.77 -6.63
CA ILE A 159 11.99 3.15 -7.11
C ILE A 159 12.23 4.08 -5.92
N SER A 160 13.13 5.05 -6.06
CA SER A 160 13.41 6.05 -5.02
C SER A 160 12.51 7.28 -5.09
N GLY A 161 11.57 7.29 -6.03
CA GLY A 161 10.81 8.47 -6.40
C GLY A 161 11.41 9.21 -7.62
N SER A 162 10.63 10.15 -8.15
CA SER A 162 11.06 10.99 -9.28
C SER A 162 11.60 12.33 -8.77
N SER A 163 12.70 12.79 -9.33
CA SER A 163 13.21 14.15 -9.11
C SER A 163 12.81 15.04 -10.29
N PHE A 164 12.28 16.21 -9.99
CA PHE A 164 11.97 17.24 -10.99
C PHE A 164 12.97 18.37 -10.87
N ASP A 165 13.70 18.67 -11.95
CA ASP A 165 14.48 19.90 -12.08
C ASP A 165 13.61 20.98 -12.72
N MET A 166 13.19 21.96 -11.92
CA MET A 166 12.39 23.10 -12.36
C MET A 166 13.19 24.38 -12.50
N THR A 167 14.51 24.33 -12.44
CA THR A 167 15.42 25.49 -12.43
C THR A 167 15.17 26.41 -13.61
N GLU A 168 15.13 25.86 -14.83
CA GLU A 168 14.88 26.67 -16.04
C GLU A 168 13.47 27.25 -16.08
N LEU A 169 12.45 26.49 -15.68
CA LEU A 169 11.07 26.96 -15.64
C LEU A 169 10.93 28.15 -14.69
N LEU A 170 11.44 27.99 -13.47
CA LEU A 170 11.41 29.04 -12.45
C LEU A 170 12.14 30.31 -12.94
N SER A 171 13.29 30.16 -13.59
CA SER A 171 14.04 31.28 -14.19
C SER A 171 13.23 32.01 -15.27
N LYS A 172 12.56 31.26 -16.18
CA LYS A 172 11.73 31.82 -17.26
C LYS A 172 10.55 32.66 -16.76
N ILE A 173 9.98 32.27 -15.60
CA ILE A 173 8.85 33.00 -14.99
C ILE A 173 9.31 34.03 -13.92
N GLY A 174 10.63 34.24 -13.77
CA GLY A 174 11.19 35.25 -12.86
C GLY A 174 11.16 34.87 -11.38
N ILE A 175 10.93 33.60 -11.04
CA ILE A 175 10.95 33.12 -9.67
C ILE A 175 12.37 32.68 -9.31
N LYS A 176 12.88 33.20 -8.18
CA LYS A 176 14.16 32.80 -7.59
C LYS A 176 13.87 32.03 -6.30
N SER A 177 14.23 30.74 -6.26
CA SER A 177 14.15 29.90 -5.05
C SER A 177 15.56 29.71 -4.48
N LYS A 178 15.68 29.77 -3.16
CA LYS A 178 16.94 29.53 -2.45
C LYS A 178 16.65 28.74 -1.19
N THR A 179 17.23 27.56 -1.06
CA THR A 179 17.20 26.77 0.17
C THR A 179 18.49 26.96 0.97
N ILE A 180 18.35 27.26 2.26
CA ILE A 180 19.49 27.34 3.18
C ILE A 180 19.51 26.05 3.98
N HIS A 181 20.60 25.30 3.88
CA HIS A 181 20.73 24.01 4.55
C HIS A 181 22.12 23.80 5.14
N ALA A 182 22.23 22.94 6.14
CA ALA A 182 23.49 22.42 6.67
C ALA A 182 23.59 20.93 6.32
N GLY A 183 24.80 20.53 5.90
CA GLY A 183 25.06 19.20 5.34
C GLY A 183 24.93 19.15 3.82
N LYS A 184 26.04 18.76 3.15
CA LYS A 184 26.23 18.82 1.70
C LYS A 184 25.05 18.23 0.91
N ASN A 185 24.50 17.09 1.36
CA ASN A 185 23.48 16.35 0.67
C ASN A 185 22.06 16.53 1.26
N LYS A 186 21.86 17.54 2.15
CA LYS A 186 20.56 17.72 2.82
C LYS A 186 19.46 18.22 1.89
N ASN A 187 19.82 18.84 0.75
CA ASN A 187 18.92 19.40 -0.24
C ASN A 187 18.71 18.48 -1.46
N MET A 188 19.00 17.19 -1.33
CA MET A 188 18.69 16.22 -2.40
C MET A 188 17.19 16.23 -2.70
N PHE A 189 16.81 16.00 -3.98
CA PHE A 189 15.44 16.04 -4.47
C PHE A 189 14.72 17.39 -4.35
N ASN A 190 15.47 18.48 -4.23
CA ASN A 190 14.87 19.79 -4.34
C ASN A 190 14.62 20.10 -5.82
N TYR A 191 13.46 20.71 -6.11
CA TYR A 191 13.05 21.08 -7.47
C TYR A 191 13.84 22.27 -8.06
N ASN A 192 14.60 23.00 -7.24
CA ASN A 192 15.29 24.23 -7.65
C ASN A 192 16.80 24.05 -7.87
N GLU A 193 17.29 22.83 -7.79
CA GLU A 193 18.68 22.48 -8.08
C GLU A 193 18.75 21.10 -8.74
N PRO A 194 19.55 20.90 -9.80
CA PRO A 194 19.74 19.60 -10.40
C PRO A 194 20.44 18.65 -9.43
N LEU A 195 20.11 17.36 -9.47
CA LEU A 195 20.83 16.34 -8.72
C LEU A 195 22.27 16.26 -9.19
N THR A 196 23.19 16.20 -8.23
CA THR A 196 24.60 15.92 -8.54
C THR A 196 24.84 14.41 -8.71
N ALA A 197 25.87 14.01 -9.44
CA ALA A 197 26.25 12.60 -9.60
C ALA A 197 26.52 11.87 -8.28
N GLU A 198 26.98 12.59 -7.24
CA GLU A 198 27.13 12.04 -5.89
C GLU A 198 25.79 11.74 -5.25
N GLN A 199 24.82 12.64 -5.37
CA GLN A 199 23.48 12.47 -4.83
C GLN A 199 22.72 11.35 -5.55
N GLU A 200 22.84 11.26 -6.87
CA GLU A 200 22.31 10.12 -7.65
C GLU A 200 22.89 8.79 -7.16
N LYS A 201 24.22 8.73 -6.95
CA LYS A 201 24.86 7.52 -6.43
C LYS A 201 24.40 7.15 -5.01
N ILE A 202 24.15 8.13 -4.14
CA ILE A 202 23.59 7.89 -2.80
C ILE A 202 22.21 7.25 -2.92
N MET A 203 21.34 7.79 -3.77
CA MET A 203 19.98 7.27 -3.94
C MET A 203 19.96 5.91 -4.63
N GLN A 204 20.82 5.71 -5.64
CA GLN A 204 20.98 4.39 -6.25
C GLN A 204 21.42 3.35 -5.23
N GLY A 205 22.36 3.67 -4.34
CA GLY A 205 22.79 2.75 -3.28
C GLY A 205 21.67 2.37 -2.30
N ILE A 206 20.75 3.30 -2.02
CA ILE A 206 19.54 3.00 -1.21
C ILE A 206 18.62 2.05 -1.99
N CYS A 207 18.34 2.34 -3.27
CA CYS A 207 17.54 1.46 -4.12
C CYS A 207 18.13 0.07 -4.22
N ASP A 208 19.44 -0.04 -4.47
CA ASP A 208 20.15 -1.31 -4.58
C ASP A 208 20.02 -2.14 -3.29
N SER A 209 20.13 -1.49 -2.13
CA SER A 209 19.98 -2.17 -0.84
C SER A 209 18.59 -2.78 -0.65
N TYR A 210 17.53 -2.02 -0.94
CA TYR A 210 16.15 -2.52 -0.84
C TYR A 210 15.82 -3.54 -1.95
N TYR A 211 16.38 -3.36 -3.13
CA TYR A 211 16.25 -4.31 -4.22
C TYR A 211 16.87 -5.67 -3.87
N GLU A 212 18.10 -5.71 -3.34
CA GLU A 212 18.74 -6.94 -2.90
C GLU A 212 17.96 -7.62 -1.77
N GLN A 213 17.35 -6.84 -0.85
CA GLN A 213 16.44 -7.38 0.17
C GLN A 213 15.25 -8.08 -0.48
N PHE A 214 14.59 -7.46 -1.46
CA PHE A 214 13.44 -8.05 -2.15
C PHE A 214 13.84 -9.34 -2.90
N VAL A 215 14.93 -9.30 -3.67
CA VAL A 215 15.46 -10.48 -4.37
C VAL A 215 15.72 -11.64 -3.41
N ASN A 216 16.34 -11.37 -2.26
CA ASN A 216 16.62 -12.38 -1.25
C ASN A 216 15.35 -12.99 -0.66
N ILE A 217 14.33 -12.19 -0.43
CA ILE A 217 13.01 -12.67 0.05
C ILE A 217 12.36 -13.58 -0.98
N VAL A 218 12.38 -13.20 -2.26
CA VAL A 218 11.89 -14.06 -3.35
C VAL A 218 12.68 -15.37 -3.41
N ALA A 219 14.01 -15.29 -3.43
CA ALA A 219 14.88 -16.48 -3.48
C ALA A 219 14.57 -17.46 -2.34
N GLN A 220 14.48 -16.97 -1.11
CA GLN A 220 14.24 -17.78 0.09
C GLN A 220 12.84 -18.41 0.08
N ASN A 221 11.79 -17.63 -0.22
CA ASN A 221 10.42 -18.09 -0.08
C ASN A 221 9.91 -18.86 -1.31
N ARG A 222 10.58 -18.72 -2.47
CA ARG A 222 10.28 -19.49 -3.67
C ARG A 222 11.26 -20.65 -3.91
N ASN A 223 12.17 -20.92 -2.96
CA ASN A 223 13.20 -21.96 -3.04
C ASN A 223 14.05 -21.86 -4.33
N MET A 224 14.39 -20.63 -4.72
CA MET A 224 15.21 -20.33 -5.89
C MET A 224 16.65 -20.01 -5.48
N LYS A 225 17.59 -20.24 -6.36
CA LYS A 225 18.93 -19.65 -6.22
C LYS A 225 18.81 -18.13 -6.36
N ASN A 226 19.66 -17.39 -5.65
CA ASN A 226 19.65 -15.93 -5.72
C ASN A 226 19.79 -15.40 -7.17
N ALA A 227 20.64 -16.04 -7.99
CA ALA A 227 20.81 -15.68 -9.40
C ALA A 227 19.53 -15.90 -10.24
N GLU A 228 18.74 -16.95 -9.94
CA GLU A 228 17.47 -17.21 -10.60
C GLU A 228 16.42 -16.17 -10.19
N ALA A 229 16.29 -15.90 -8.89
CA ALA A 229 15.40 -14.86 -8.39
C ALA A 229 15.78 -13.49 -8.99
N LYS A 230 17.07 -13.15 -9.04
CA LYS A 230 17.56 -11.90 -9.61
C LYS A 230 17.24 -11.76 -11.11
N ALA A 231 17.32 -12.84 -11.88
CA ALA A 231 16.96 -12.84 -13.30
C ALA A 231 15.46 -12.56 -13.54
N LEU A 232 14.60 -12.88 -12.57
CA LEU A 232 13.16 -12.59 -12.60
C LEU A 232 12.79 -11.24 -11.99
N SER A 233 13.76 -10.50 -11.45
CA SER A 233 13.56 -9.29 -10.63
C SER A 233 14.01 -8.02 -11.35
N ASP A 234 13.75 -7.89 -12.64
CA ASP A 234 14.09 -6.68 -13.41
C ASP A 234 13.00 -5.60 -13.39
N GLY A 235 12.02 -5.74 -12.51
CA GLY A 235 10.89 -4.81 -12.36
C GLY A 235 9.70 -5.07 -13.27
N ARG A 236 9.78 -6.07 -14.18
CA ARG A 236 8.67 -6.39 -15.09
C ARG A 236 7.46 -6.99 -14.38
N ILE A 237 6.30 -6.80 -15.01
CA ILE A 237 5.06 -7.46 -14.65
C ILE A 237 4.99 -8.83 -15.35
N TYR A 238 4.41 -9.80 -14.65
CA TYR A 238 4.12 -11.13 -15.15
C TYR A 238 2.61 -11.37 -15.17
N THR A 239 2.13 -12.03 -16.21
CA THR A 239 0.81 -12.68 -16.17
C THR A 239 0.85 -13.87 -15.20
N ALA A 240 -0.31 -14.32 -14.71
CA ALA A 240 -0.38 -15.50 -13.84
C ALA A 240 0.31 -16.73 -14.45
N LYS A 241 0.14 -16.94 -15.77
CA LYS A 241 0.80 -18.06 -16.47
C LYS A 241 2.32 -17.94 -16.45
N GLN A 242 2.86 -16.75 -16.75
CA GLN A 242 4.31 -16.53 -16.70
C GLN A 242 4.85 -16.66 -15.27
N ALA A 243 4.09 -16.17 -14.26
CA ALA A 243 4.48 -16.29 -12.87
C ALA A 243 4.50 -17.75 -12.40
N LEU A 244 3.54 -18.57 -12.84
CA LEU A 244 3.51 -20.00 -12.57
C LEU A 244 4.70 -20.72 -13.22
N ASP A 245 4.94 -20.48 -14.51
CA ASP A 245 6.05 -21.09 -15.26
C ASP A 245 7.42 -20.75 -14.67
N ASN A 246 7.54 -19.55 -14.09
CA ASN A 246 8.75 -19.08 -13.43
C ASN A 246 8.82 -19.44 -11.94
N GLY A 247 7.86 -20.16 -11.39
CA GLY A 247 7.85 -20.54 -9.98
C GLY A 247 7.55 -19.39 -9.00
N LEU A 248 7.09 -18.25 -9.49
CA LEU A 248 6.72 -17.09 -8.65
C LEU A 248 5.40 -17.30 -7.91
N ILE A 249 4.52 -18.17 -8.43
CA ILE A 249 3.28 -18.62 -7.76
C ILE A 249 3.18 -20.15 -7.83
N ASP A 250 2.28 -20.72 -7.03
CA ASP A 250 2.13 -22.18 -6.92
C ASP A 250 0.97 -22.72 -7.75
N SER A 251 -0.08 -21.92 -7.99
CA SER A 251 -1.26 -22.37 -8.74
C SER A 251 -2.04 -21.21 -9.36
N ILE A 252 -2.72 -21.53 -10.46
CA ILE A 252 -3.72 -20.67 -11.08
C ILE A 252 -5.08 -21.32 -10.85
N ASP A 253 -5.89 -20.72 -9.97
CA ASP A 253 -7.21 -21.27 -9.62
C ASP A 253 -8.13 -20.17 -9.07
N SER A 254 -9.35 -20.54 -8.61
CA SER A 254 -10.27 -19.65 -7.91
C SER A 254 -9.93 -19.52 -6.43
N TRP A 255 -10.46 -18.49 -5.80
CA TRP A 255 -10.42 -18.33 -4.33
C TRP A 255 -11.03 -19.51 -3.60
N GLU A 256 -12.16 -20.00 -4.08
CA GLU A 256 -12.89 -21.11 -3.50
C GLU A 256 -12.06 -22.41 -3.51
N ASN A 257 -11.39 -22.67 -4.64
CA ASN A 257 -10.51 -23.84 -4.77
C ASN A 257 -9.26 -23.71 -3.89
N MET A 258 -8.66 -22.52 -3.78
CA MET A 258 -7.57 -22.29 -2.81
C MET A 258 -8.01 -22.62 -1.38
N ILE A 259 -9.19 -22.16 -0.97
CA ILE A 259 -9.74 -22.46 0.37
C ILE A 259 -10.04 -23.98 0.53
N ALA A 260 -10.56 -24.61 -0.51
CA ALA A 260 -10.79 -26.07 -0.49
C ALA A 260 -9.47 -26.83 -0.35
N ASP A 261 -8.45 -26.45 -1.10
CA ASP A 261 -7.09 -27.02 -1.03
C ASP A 261 -6.47 -26.80 0.35
N MET A 262 -6.59 -25.61 0.92
CA MET A 262 -6.11 -25.34 2.27
C MET A 262 -6.76 -26.25 3.30
N LYS A 263 -8.09 -26.42 3.23
CA LYS A 263 -8.82 -27.34 4.11
C LYS A 263 -8.39 -28.80 3.92
N LYS A 264 -8.17 -29.21 2.68
CA LYS A 264 -7.77 -30.56 2.32
C LYS A 264 -6.35 -30.89 2.79
N PHE A 265 -5.40 -30.01 2.51
CA PHE A 265 -3.99 -30.32 2.76
C PHE A 265 -3.54 -30.03 4.19
N GLU A 266 -4.13 -29.02 4.84
CA GLU A 266 -3.71 -28.59 6.17
C GLU A 266 -4.63 -29.12 7.29
N PHE A 267 -5.88 -29.51 6.97
CA PHE A 267 -6.89 -29.83 7.98
C PHE A 267 -7.73 -31.09 7.68
N GLU A 268 -7.26 -31.97 6.79
CA GLU A 268 -7.93 -33.20 6.44
C GLU A 268 -9.43 -33.03 6.09
N ASN A 269 -9.76 -31.98 5.36
CA ASN A 269 -11.12 -31.56 5.02
C ASN A 269 -12.01 -31.19 6.23
N ALA A 270 -11.41 -30.74 7.34
CA ALA A 270 -12.20 -30.27 8.48
C ALA A 270 -13.16 -29.14 8.05
N ASN A 271 -14.39 -29.20 8.60
CA ASN A 271 -15.39 -28.15 8.31
C ASN A 271 -15.10 -26.88 9.10
N LEU A 272 -14.08 -26.12 8.65
CA LEU A 272 -13.73 -24.81 9.20
C LEU A 272 -14.51 -23.73 8.49
N SER A 273 -15.06 -22.75 9.24
CA SER A 273 -15.61 -21.54 8.66
C SER A 273 -14.49 -20.64 8.13
N VAL A 274 -14.83 -19.76 7.18
CA VAL A 274 -13.96 -18.66 6.77
C VAL A 274 -14.56 -17.38 7.37
N GLU A 275 -13.79 -16.68 8.20
CA GLU A 275 -14.19 -15.42 8.83
C GLU A 275 -13.40 -14.26 8.21
N GLU A 276 -14.13 -13.24 7.75
CA GLU A 276 -13.54 -12.13 7.04
C GLU A 276 -13.18 -10.97 7.98
N PHE A 277 -11.95 -10.50 7.83
CA PHE A 277 -11.39 -9.34 8.51
C PHE A 277 -11.02 -8.30 7.44
N SER A 278 -11.76 -7.22 7.36
CA SER A 278 -11.52 -6.14 6.40
C SER A 278 -11.45 -4.79 7.12
N TYR A 279 -10.50 -3.95 6.71
CA TYR A 279 -10.45 -2.57 7.15
C TYR A 279 -11.60 -1.80 6.49
N LYS A 280 -12.36 -1.07 7.30
CA LYS A 280 -13.38 -0.14 6.83
C LYS A 280 -13.09 1.22 7.43
N LYS A 281 -12.78 2.19 6.59
CA LYS A 281 -12.66 3.57 7.02
C LYS A 281 -14.05 4.07 7.42
N ASP A 282 -14.17 4.67 8.62
CA ASP A 282 -15.36 5.41 8.98
C ASP A 282 -15.45 6.66 8.09
N PHE A 283 -16.57 6.87 7.42
CA PHE A 283 -16.80 8.07 6.62
C PHE A 283 -16.88 9.29 7.53
N THR A 284 -16.05 10.28 7.24
CA THR A 284 -16.11 11.58 7.92
C THR A 284 -17.13 12.50 7.25
N PHE A 285 -17.56 13.53 7.94
CA PHE A 285 -18.46 14.54 7.35
C PHE A 285 -17.85 15.21 6.12
N SER A 286 -16.53 15.41 6.11
CA SER A 286 -15.79 15.94 4.95
C SER A 286 -15.86 14.99 3.74
N ASP A 287 -15.78 13.68 3.94
CA ASP A 287 -15.91 12.70 2.85
C ASP A 287 -17.30 12.78 2.22
N ILE A 288 -18.35 12.84 3.06
CA ILE A 288 -19.75 12.97 2.61
C ILE A 288 -19.97 14.31 1.88
N PHE A 289 -19.37 15.39 2.36
CA PHE A 289 -19.50 16.72 1.74
C PHE A 289 -18.81 16.76 0.37
N MET A 290 -17.59 16.25 0.27
CA MET A 290 -16.83 16.18 -0.99
C MET A 290 -17.57 15.32 -2.03
N GLU A 291 -18.11 14.19 -1.62
CA GLU A 291 -18.86 13.29 -2.50
C GLU A 291 -20.17 13.93 -3.01
N LYS A 292 -20.87 14.71 -2.16
CA LYS A 292 -22.05 15.46 -2.56
C LYS A 292 -21.75 16.70 -3.40
N ALA A 293 -20.64 17.38 -3.15
CA ALA A 293 -20.28 18.62 -3.84
C ALA A 293 -19.65 18.37 -5.23
N PHE A 294 -18.89 17.31 -5.40
CA PHE A 294 -18.06 17.05 -6.59
C PHE A 294 -18.34 15.70 -7.26
N GLY A 295 -19.27 14.89 -6.74
CA GLY A 295 -19.66 13.58 -7.26
C GLY A 295 -18.90 12.42 -6.65
N THR A 296 -19.49 11.21 -6.80
CA THR A 296 -18.89 9.94 -6.34
C THR A 296 -17.52 9.72 -6.99
N GLY A 297 -16.49 9.54 -6.16
CA GLY A 297 -15.10 9.34 -6.60
C GLY A 297 -14.21 10.58 -6.54
N SER A 298 -14.75 11.79 -6.30
CA SER A 298 -13.95 13.02 -6.23
C SER A 298 -13.01 13.05 -5.03
N SER A 299 -13.42 12.52 -3.88
CA SER A 299 -12.56 12.36 -2.70
C SER A 299 -11.43 11.35 -2.97
N GLU A 300 -11.72 10.30 -3.74
CA GLU A 300 -10.76 9.26 -4.12
C GLU A 300 -9.73 9.78 -5.13
N ALA A 301 -10.17 10.52 -6.15
CA ALA A 301 -9.28 11.20 -7.10
C ALA A 301 -8.40 12.23 -6.41
N PHE A 302 -8.92 12.98 -5.45
CA PHE A 302 -8.19 13.96 -4.66
C PHE A 302 -7.17 13.28 -3.73
N GLU A 303 -7.57 12.23 -2.99
CA GLU A 303 -6.65 11.44 -2.15
C GLU A 303 -5.57 10.76 -3.01
N LYS A 304 -5.92 10.22 -4.18
CA LYS A 304 -4.96 9.62 -5.13
C LYS A 304 -3.94 10.64 -5.61
N PHE A 305 -4.38 11.83 -6.05
CA PHE A 305 -3.50 12.92 -6.48
C PHE A 305 -2.52 13.34 -5.38
N PHE A 306 -2.97 13.46 -4.13
CA PHE A 306 -2.11 13.84 -3.02
C PHE A 306 -1.23 12.71 -2.51
N SER A 307 -1.68 11.46 -2.53
CA SER A 307 -0.86 10.31 -2.12
C SER A 307 0.25 10.02 -3.11
N GLU A 308 -0.01 10.08 -4.41
CA GLU A 308 1.00 9.92 -5.45
C GLU A 308 2.03 11.06 -5.46
N SER A 309 1.59 12.30 -5.19
CA SER A 309 2.50 13.45 -5.08
C SER A 309 3.29 13.53 -3.77
N SER A 310 2.90 12.77 -2.75
CA SER A 310 3.50 12.81 -1.41
C SER A 310 4.40 11.63 -1.06
N MET A 311 4.59 10.66 -1.97
CA MET A 311 5.51 9.55 -1.74
C MET A 311 6.96 10.07 -1.67
N LYS A 312 7.41 10.33 -0.44
CA LYS A 312 8.76 10.86 -0.13
C LYS A 312 9.79 9.77 0.14
N TYR A 313 9.39 8.51 0.09
CA TYR A 313 10.20 7.36 0.48
C TYR A 313 10.32 6.35 -0.66
N PRO A 314 11.39 5.55 -0.69
CA PRO A 314 11.51 4.44 -1.61
C PRO A 314 10.29 3.53 -1.57
N ALA A 315 9.84 3.08 -2.72
CA ALA A 315 8.60 2.32 -2.85
C ALA A 315 8.78 1.04 -3.64
N TYR A 316 8.03 0.02 -3.23
CA TYR A 316 7.65 -1.13 -4.00
C TYR A 316 6.28 -0.83 -4.62
N LEU A 317 6.26 -0.08 -5.72
CA LEU A 317 5.05 0.33 -6.41
C LEU A 317 5.18 -0.01 -7.90
N ALA A 318 4.13 -0.58 -8.47
CA ALA A 318 4.01 -0.76 -9.89
C ALA A 318 3.27 0.45 -10.50
N ASP A 319 3.92 1.18 -11.40
CA ASP A 319 3.29 2.21 -12.21
C ASP A 319 2.65 1.57 -13.46
N PHE A 320 1.38 1.89 -13.72
CA PHE A 320 0.61 1.46 -14.86
C PHE A 320 0.06 2.66 -15.64
#